data_6820f4dc944298b21f8daa40f9b8ac10
#
_entry.id   6820f4dc944298b21f8daa40f9b8ac10
#
_cell.length_a   1.000
_cell.length_b   1.000
_cell.length_c   1.000
_cell.angle_alpha   90.00
_cell.angle_beta   90.00
_cell.angle_gamma   90.00
#
_symmetry.space_group_name_H-M   'P 1'
#
loop_
_entity.id
_entity.type
_entity.pdbx_description
1 polymer ?
#
loop_
_entity_poly.entity_id
_entity_poly.type
_entity_poly.pdbx_seq_one_letter_code
_entity_poly.pdbx_strand_id
1 'polypeptide(L)'
;CWFGMLAVIIGVSLTIPIIGKEMALSAIPVVNGALPATQIMTEAATKAGYPLAAALAAITFAVQKFVGTPFASSASLRYAQGLIGEYRKAKSSGTLDEFMAAAGKSENRNSEAKTASKRITLAEKFDGFYSSNVCILLAVVGGLLSVWLGELTHINYAILGLVLGVIFTQLGVVPKNLLQKAQASGFINMVVFAAIIPALANISISDLIDLILPLVVVFAVSVLSIFVMMKVLPVWKILGDKSMAFGVGFCQMLGFPSTYLISVEVCNAVAEDEDEKAFLMSRVMPRLVVGGMAAMVSILVAGVMAGML
;
A
#
# COMPACT_ATOMS: atom_id res chain seq x y z
N CYS A 1 -7.58 -7.36 -0.55
CA CYS A 1 -7.94 -6.36 0.47
C CYS A 1 -8.18 -6.95 1.85
N TRP A 2 -8.95 -8.04 1.98
CA TRP A 2 -9.24 -8.70 3.27
C TRP A 2 -7.97 -9.19 4.00
N PHE A 3 -6.95 -9.58 3.26
CA PHE A 3 -5.69 -10.10 3.81
C PHE A 3 -4.95 -9.06 4.68
N GLY A 4 -4.90 -7.80 4.23
CA GLY A 4 -4.28 -6.73 4.99
C GLY A 4 -4.99 -6.46 6.31
N MET A 5 -6.33 -6.45 6.31
CA MET A 5 -7.13 -6.27 7.51
C MET A 5 -6.89 -7.40 8.53
N LEU A 6 -6.90 -8.64 8.08
CA LEU A 6 -6.64 -9.80 8.95
C LEU A 6 -5.23 -9.77 9.52
N ALA A 7 -4.22 -9.43 8.71
CA ALA A 7 -2.84 -9.30 9.18
C ALA A 7 -2.72 -8.22 10.27
N VAL A 8 -3.41 -7.07 10.11
CA VAL A 8 -3.44 -6.01 11.13
C VAL A 8 -4.13 -6.48 12.40
N ILE A 9 -5.31 -7.10 12.30
CA ILE A 9 -6.07 -7.56 13.46
C ILE A 9 -5.28 -8.61 14.26
N ILE A 10 -4.72 -9.61 13.56
CA ILE A 10 -3.87 -10.64 14.18
C ILE A 10 -2.63 -10.00 14.81
N GLY A 11 -1.96 -9.10 14.07
CA GLY A 11 -0.80 -8.38 14.55
C GLY A 11 -1.08 -7.63 15.84
N VAL A 12 -2.16 -6.85 15.89
CA VAL A 12 -2.57 -6.11 17.10
C VAL A 12 -2.85 -7.06 18.25
N SER A 13 -3.64 -8.12 18.02
CA SER A 13 -4.01 -9.08 19.06
C SER A 13 -2.80 -9.78 19.69
N LEU A 14 -1.79 -10.09 18.90
CA LEU A 14 -0.55 -10.71 19.38
C LEU A 14 0.40 -9.73 20.07
N THR A 15 0.32 -8.46 19.73
CA THR A 15 1.25 -7.43 20.18
C THR A 15 0.79 -6.77 21.49
N ILE A 16 -0.52 -6.63 21.72
CA ILE A 16 -1.10 -6.03 22.93
C ILE A 16 -0.50 -6.61 24.22
N PRO A 17 -0.39 -7.94 24.44
CA PRO A 17 0.13 -8.48 25.69
C PRO A 17 1.61 -8.22 25.90
N ILE A 18 2.36 -7.78 24.88
CA ILE A 18 3.82 -7.60 24.93
C ILE A 18 4.20 -6.14 25.12
N ILE A 19 3.57 -5.21 24.38
CA ILE A 19 3.95 -3.79 24.38
C ILE A 19 2.82 -2.86 24.83
N GLY A 20 1.67 -3.40 25.22
CA GLY A 20 0.51 -2.63 25.64
C GLY A 20 -0.42 -2.26 24.50
N LYS A 21 -1.66 -1.90 24.85
CA LYS A 21 -2.75 -1.64 23.91
C LYS A 21 -2.45 -0.42 23.02
N GLU A 22 -2.04 0.68 23.64
CA GLU A 22 -1.87 1.97 22.95
C GLU A 22 -0.75 1.91 21.91
N MET A 23 0.37 1.26 22.24
CA MET A 23 1.49 1.08 21.31
C MET A 23 1.14 0.11 20.18
N ALA A 24 0.46 -1.00 20.49
CA ALA A 24 0.06 -1.99 19.50
C ALA A 24 -0.94 -1.40 18.50
N LEU A 25 -1.98 -0.71 18.99
CA LEU A 25 -2.98 -0.05 18.15
C LEU A 25 -2.35 1.03 17.26
N SER A 26 -1.38 1.80 17.80
CA SER A 26 -0.75 2.87 17.04
C SER A 26 0.20 2.39 15.96
N ALA A 27 0.99 1.35 16.19
CA ALA A 27 2.07 0.95 15.30
C ALA A 27 1.67 -0.09 14.23
N ILE A 28 0.86 -1.09 14.58
CA ILE A 28 0.55 -2.20 13.66
C ILE A 28 -0.24 -1.75 12.42
N PRO A 29 -1.26 -0.87 12.50
CA PRO A 29 -1.92 -0.35 11.31
C PRO A 29 -0.98 0.40 10.38
N VAL A 30 0.05 1.06 10.92
CA VAL A 30 1.05 1.79 10.16
C VAL A 30 1.87 0.87 9.28
N VAL A 31 2.29 -0.28 9.79
CA VAL A 31 3.08 -1.27 9.02
C VAL A 31 2.38 -1.66 7.72
N ASN A 32 1.05 -1.76 7.73
CA ASN A 32 0.27 -2.19 6.57
C ASN A 32 -0.42 -1.04 5.83
N GLY A 33 -0.50 0.16 6.40
CA GLY A 33 -1.25 1.29 5.86
C GLY A 33 -0.38 2.43 5.31
N ALA A 34 0.92 2.31 5.44
CA ALA A 34 1.90 3.30 4.98
C ALA A 34 1.60 4.74 5.50
N LEU A 35 1.89 5.76 4.70
CA LEU A 35 1.85 7.16 5.10
C LEU A 35 0.48 7.65 5.64
N PRO A 36 -0.68 7.35 5.01
CA PRO A 36 -1.96 7.82 5.54
C PRO A 36 -2.33 7.20 6.89
N ALA A 37 -2.05 5.92 7.10
CA ALA A 37 -2.29 5.27 8.38
C ALA A 37 -1.39 5.85 9.49
N THR A 38 -0.14 6.20 9.14
CA THR A 38 0.78 6.86 10.07
C THR A 38 0.21 8.18 10.56
N GLN A 39 -0.28 9.01 9.64
CA GLN A 39 -0.86 10.30 10.01
C GLN A 39 -2.06 10.14 10.95
N ILE A 40 -2.99 9.23 10.62
CA ILE A 40 -4.17 8.96 11.44
C ILE A 40 -3.75 8.52 12.85
N MET A 41 -2.82 7.57 12.94
CA MET A 41 -2.44 6.99 14.23
C MET A 41 -1.58 7.92 15.07
N THR A 42 -0.65 8.69 14.48
CA THR A 42 0.13 9.69 15.21
C THR A 42 -0.76 10.80 15.76
N GLU A 43 -1.71 11.28 14.96
CA GLU A 43 -2.67 12.31 15.39
C GLU A 43 -3.58 11.79 16.50
N ALA A 44 -4.15 10.59 16.36
CA ALA A 44 -5.04 9.99 17.33
C ALA A 44 -4.31 9.73 18.66
N ALA A 45 -3.12 9.13 18.62
CA ALA A 45 -2.32 8.87 19.81
C ALA A 45 -1.88 10.17 20.54
N THR A 46 -1.53 11.21 19.77
CA THR A 46 -1.19 12.51 20.34
C THR A 46 -2.40 13.16 21.02
N LYS A 47 -3.58 13.15 20.39
CA LYS A 47 -4.84 13.67 20.97
C LYS A 47 -5.28 12.90 22.21
N ALA A 48 -5.06 11.59 22.25
CA ALA A 48 -5.37 10.74 23.37
C ALA A 48 -4.35 10.86 24.53
N GLY A 49 -3.27 11.63 24.37
CA GLY A 49 -2.26 11.84 25.41
C GLY A 49 -1.20 10.73 25.49
N TYR A 50 -0.97 9.97 24.40
CA TYR A 50 0.02 8.90 24.32
C TYR A 50 1.19 9.27 23.39
N PRO A 51 2.09 10.18 23.77
CA PRO A 51 3.16 10.66 22.89
C PRO A 51 4.13 9.56 22.47
N LEU A 52 4.42 8.58 23.34
CA LEU A 52 5.29 7.45 22.99
C LEU A 52 4.66 6.53 21.93
N ALA A 53 3.35 6.33 21.98
CA ALA A 53 2.64 5.55 20.98
C ALA A 53 2.60 6.28 19.62
N ALA A 54 2.42 7.61 19.63
CA ALA A 54 2.51 8.44 18.43
C ALA A 54 3.89 8.38 17.80
N ALA A 55 4.94 8.45 18.63
CA ALA A 55 6.31 8.31 18.16
C ALA A 55 6.61 6.93 17.61
N LEU A 56 6.18 5.87 18.27
CA LEU A 56 6.33 4.50 17.77
C LEU A 56 5.69 4.36 16.37
N ALA A 57 4.50 4.92 16.16
CA ALA A 57 3.86 4.93 14.85
C ALA A 57 4.72 5.65 13.80
N ALA A 58 5.26 6.82 14.11
CA ALA A 58 6.12 7.59 13.21
C ALA A 58 7.43 6.87 12.87
N ILE A 59 8.11 6.29 13.88
CA ILE A 59 9.35 5.52 13.69
C ILE A 59 9.07 4.24 12.91
N THR A 60 7.95 3.56 13.19
CA THR A 60 7.52 2.37 12.45
C THR A 60 7.42 2.68 10.96
N PHE A 61 6.80 3.79 10.58
CA PHE A 61 6.72 4.20 9.18
C PHE A 61 8.09 4.48 8.55
N ALA A 62 8.99 5.12 9.29
CA ALA A 62 10.33 5.42 8.79
C ALA A 62 11.14 4.14 8.52
N VAL A 63 11.04 3.15 9.40
CA VAL A 63 11.83 1.91 9.38
C VAL A 63 11.21 0.81 8.51
N GLN A 64 9.88 0.78 8.35
CA GLN A 64 9.16 -0.33 7.68
C GLN A 64 9.67 -0.66 6.27
N LYS A 65 10.17 0.33 5.52
CA LYS A 65 10.69 0.10 4.18
C LYS A 65 11.98 -0.72 4.20
N PHE A 66 12.83 -0.50 5.19
CA PHE A 66 14.07 -1.28 5.36
C PHE A 66 13.77 -2.75 5.72
N VAL A 67 12.67 -3.00 6.42
CA VAL A 67 12.22 -4.36 6.75
C VAL A 67 11.46 -4.99 5.58
N GLY A 68 10.51 -4.29 4.99
CA GLY A 68 9.65 -4.84 3.94
C GLY A 68 10.33 -5.06 2.60
N THR A 69 11.27 -4.18 2.21
CA THR A 69 11.95 -4.25 0.90
C THR A 69 12.70 -5.56 0.68
N PRO A 70 13.55 -6.06 1.60
CA PRO A 70 14.27 -7.30 1.40
C PRO A 70 13.35 -8.51 1.17
N PHE A 71 12.24 -8.59 1.90
CA PHE A 71 11.28 -9.70 1.73
C PHE A 71 10.50 -9.57 0.41
N ALA A 72 9.99 -8.39 0.09
CA ALA A 72 9.26 -8.16 -1.15
C ALA A 72 10.16 -8.38 -2.38
N SER A 73 11.38 -7.82 -2.36
CA SER A 73 12.34 -7.94 -3.45
C SER A 73 12.80 -9.38 -3.66
N SER A 74 13.23 -10.08 -2.59
CA SER A 74 13.72 -11.46 -2.72
C SER A 74 12.64 -12.43 -3.21
N ALA A 75 11.40 -12.28 -2.75
CA ALA A 75 10.29 -13.09 -3.20
C ALA A 75 9.94 -12.81 -4.68
N SER A 76 9.91 -11.53 -5.06
CA SER A 76 9.63 -11.10 -6.43
C SER A 76 10.74 -11.51 -7.39
N LEU A 77 12.00 -11.47 -6.94
CA LEU A 77 13.16 -11.89 -7.72
C LEU A 77 13.10 -13.39 -8.04
N ARG A 78 12.78 -14.23 -7.05
CA ARG A 78 12.59 -15.67 -7.27
C ARG A 78 11.51 -15.97 -8.29
N TYR A 79 10.40 -15.25 -8.23
CA TYR A 79 9.33 -15.37 -9.21
C TYR A 79 9.78 -14.94 -10.60
N ALA A 80 10.45 -13.80 -10.73
CA ALA A 80 10.95 -13.28 -12.01
C ALA A 80 11.98 -14.24 -12.64
N GLN A 81 12.89 -14.80 -11.84
CA GLN A 81 13.87 -15.80 -12.29
C GLN A 81 13.21 -17.09 -12.80
N GLY A 82 12.16 -17.57 -12.13
CA GLY A 82 11.38 -18.72 -12.60
C GLY A 82 10.70 -18.41 -13.95
N LEU A 83 10.06 -17.27 -14.02
CA LEU A 83 9.30 -16.85 -15.20
C LEU A 83 10.20 -16.63 -16.43
N ILE A 84 11.37 -16.00 -16.24
CA ILE A 84 12.30 -15.77 -17.36
C ILE A 84 12.96 -17.07 -17.81
N GLY A 85 13.18 -18.02 -16.89
CA GLY A 85 13.66 -19.34 -17.26
C GLY A 85 12.69 -20.10 -18.19
N GLU A 86 11.40 -19.98 -17.96
CA GLU A 86 10.36 -20.53 -18.87
C GLU A 86 10.33 -19.79 -20.21
N TYR A 87 10.42 -18.47 -20.20
CA TYR A 87 10.48 -17.65 -21.41
C TYR A 87 11.69 -18.02 -22.29
N ARG A 88 12.89 -18.11 -21.70
CA ARG A 88 14.12 -18.47 -22.43
C ARG A 88 14.07 -19.88 -23.00
N LYS A 89 13.48 -20.85 -22.27
CA LYS A 89 13.24 -22.21 -22.77
C LYS A 89 12.29 -22.19 -23.97
N ALA A 90 11.18 -21.46 -23.91
CA ALA A 90 10.24 -21.33 -25.02
C ALA A 90 10.90 -20.64 -26.23
N LYS A 91 11.74 -19.63 -26.00
CA LYS A 91 12.52 -18.95 -27.06
C LYS A 91 13.51 -19.91 -27.74
N SER A 92 14.22 -20.74 -26.99
CA SER A 92 15.18 -21.71 -27.52
C SER A 92 14.54 -22.90 -28.23
N SER A 93 13.32 -23.30 -27.83
CA SER A 93 12.57 -24.41 -28.46
C SER A 93 11.71 -23.97 -29.65
N GLY A 94 11.68 -22.66 -29.97
CA GLY A 94 10.87 -22.13 -31.07
C GLY A 94 9.36 -22.09 -30.77
N THR A 95 8.94 -22.28 -29.51
CA THR A 95 7.54 -22.29 -29.07
C THR A 95 7.13 -20.99 -28.37
N LEU A 96 7.87 -19.90 -28.62
CA LEU A 96 7.65 -18.62 -27.94
C LEU A 96 6.24 -18.06 -28.19
N ASP A 97 5.73 -18.16 -29.42
CA ASP A 97 4.39 -17.65 -29.77
C ASP A 97 3.29 -18.39 -29.04
N GLU A 98 3.40 -19.72 -28.91
CA GLU A 98 2.47 -20.53 -28.13
C GLU A 98 2.54 -20.21 -26.64
N PHE A 99 3.74 -20.03 -26.10
CA PHE A 99 3.97 -19.62 -24.72
C PHE A 99 3.36 -18.25 -24.43
N MET A 100 3.58 -17.27 -25.31
CA MET A 100 3.01 -15.92 -25.18
C MET A 100 1.49 -15.93 -25.29
N ALA A 101 0.93 -16.72 -26.20
CA ALA A 101 -0.52 -16.89 -26.36
C ALA A 101 -1.17 -17.56 -25.13
N ALA A 102 -0.54 -18.59 -24.58
CA ALA A 102 -0.99 -19.25 -23.35
C ALA A 102 -0.90 -18.30 -22.14
N ALA A 103 0.19 -17.58 -22.06
CA ALA A 103 0.42 -16.57 -21.05
C ALA A 103 -0.59 -15.41 -21.15
N GLY A 104 -0.96 -14.94 -22.34
CA GLY A 104 -1.98 -13.91 -22.59
C GLY A 104 -3.40 -14.38 -22.24
N LYS A 105 -3.75 -15.63 -22.49
CA LYS A 105 -5.06 -16.20 -22.08
C LYS A 105 -5.25 -16.24 -20.57
N SER A 106 -4.19 -16.42 -19.81
CA SER A 106 -4.25 -16.36 -18.34
C SER A 106 -4.53 -14.94 -17.81
N GLU A 107 -4.11 -13.90 -18.53
CA GLU A 107 -4.39 -12.51 -18.18
C GLU A 107 -5.81 -12.07 -18.57
N ASN A 108 -6.30 -12.50 -19.72
CA ASN A 108 -7.65 -12.14 -20.17
C ASN A 108 -8.72 -12.67 -19.19
N ARG A 109 -8.56 -13.82 -18.59
CA ARG A 109 -9.48 -14.30 -17.54
C ARG A 109 -9.59 -13.36 -16.33
N ASN A 110 -8.50 -12.63 -16.01
CA ASN A 110 -8.51 -11.63 -14.93
C ASN A 110 -8.92 -10.23 -15.42
N SER A 111 -8.87 -9.97 -16.72
CA SER A 111 -9.23 -8.69 -17.34
C SER A 111 -10.70 -8.64 -17.76
N GLU A 112 -11.31 -9.74 -18.12
CA GLU A 112 -12.74 -9.80 -18.50
C GLU A 112 -13.69 -9.46 -17.35
N ALA A 113 -13.25 -9.64 -16.10
CA ALA A 113 -13.96 -9.12 -14.92
C ALA A 113 -13.94 -7.58 -14.79
N LYS A 114 -13.15 -6.87 -15.64
CA LYS A 114 -13.03 -5.39 -15.64
C LYS A 114 -13.60 -4.73 -16.89
N THR A 115 -14.04 -5.49 -17.88
CA THR A 115 -14.66 -4.94 -19.11
C THR A 115 -16.18 -4.79 -18.95
N ALA A 116 -16.64 -4.40 -17.76
CA ALA A 116 -17.96 -3.83 -17.61
C ALA A 116 -17.91 -2.39 -18.16
N SER A 117 -18.44 -2.23 -19.37
CA SER A 117 -18.85 -0.96 -20.01
C SER A 117 -17.95 0.23 -19.69
N LYS A 118 -17.06 0.55 -20.61
CA LYS A 118 -16.29 1.80 -20.61
C LYS A 118 -17.25 2.98 -20.82
N ARG A 119 -17.99 3.35 -19.77
CA ARG A 119 -18.70 4.63 -19.76
C ARG A 119 -17.66 5.72 -19.73
N ILE A 120 -17.63 6.54 -20.77
CA ILE A 120 -16.81 7.76 -20.81
C ILE A 120 -17.23 8.58 -19.58
N THR A 121 -16.32 8.78 -18.65
CA THR A 121 -16.58 9.56 -17.42
C THR A 121 -16.64 11.06 -17.76
N LEU A 122 -17.34 11.84 -16.95
CA LEU A 122 -17.38 13.31 -17.10
C LEU A 122 -15.96 13.90 -17.13
N ALA A 123 -15.07 13.37 -16.31
CA ALA A 123 -13.67 13.76 -16.27
C ALA A 123 -12.90 13.46 -17.56
N GLU A 124 -13.23 12.37 -18.27
CA GLU A 124 -12.65 12.06 -19.58
C GLU A 124 -13.26 12.91 -20.70
N LYS A 125 -14.55 13.24 -20.60
CA LYS A 125 -15.25 14.07 -21.59
C LYS A 125 -14.79 15.54 -21.57
N PHE A 126 -14.47 16.04 -20.40
CA PHE A 126 -14.04 17.43 -20.18
C PHE A 126 -12.58 17.52 -19.73
N ASP A 127 -11.70 16.70 -20.30
CA ASP A 127 -10.29 16.58 -19.88
C ASP A 127 -9.55 17.94 -19.88
N GLY A 128 -9.86 18.82 -20.84
CA GLY A 128 -9.31 20.17 -20.93
C GLY A 128 -9.71 21.11 -19.78
N PHE A 129 -10.82 20.85 -19.09
CA PHE A 129 -11.25 21.63 -17.94
C PHE A 129 -10.44 21.28 -16.68
N TYR A 130 -9.97 20.04 -16.57
CA TYR A 130 -9.19 19.55 -15.43
C TYR A 130 -7.71 19.97 -15.50
N SER A 131 -7.49 21.29 -15.48
CA SER A 131 -6.15 21.86 -15.33
C SER A 131 -5.58 21.51 -13.94
N SER A 132 -4.26 21.69 -13.75
CA SER A 132 -3.57 21.45 -12.48
C SER A 132 -4.26 22.18 -11.32
N ASN A 133 -4.63 23.44 -11.52
CA ASN A 133 -5.30 24.26 -10.50
C ASN A 133 -6.69 23.76 -10.13
N VAL A 134 -7.49 23.32 -11.11
CA VAL A 134 -8.81 22.73 -10.87
C VAL A 134 -8.68 21.41 -10.11
N CYS A 135 -7.68 20.60 -10.44
CA CYS A 135 -7.41 19.36 -9.72
C CYS A 135 -7.01 19.61 -8.25
N ILE A 136 -6.19 20.64 -7.98
CA ILE A 136 -5.85 21.05 -6.61
C ILE A 136 -7.10 21.51 -5.86
N LEU A 137 -7.91 22.36 -6.49
CA LEU A 137 -9.16 22.87 -5.89
C LEU A 137 -10.10 21.71 -5.52
N LEU A 138 -10.28 20.74 -6.40
CA LEU A 138 -11.11 19.55 -6.14
C LEU A 138 -10.56 18.72 -4.97
N ALA A 139 -9.23 18.58 -4.87
CA ALA A 139 -8.60 17.88 -3.75
C ALA A 139 -8.85 18.61 -2.43
N VAL A 140 -8.71 19.93 -2.41
CA VAL A 140 -8.94 20.76 -1.22
C VAL A 140 -10.42 20.74 -0.80
N VAL A 141 -11.34 20.92 -1.76
CA VAL A 141 -12.79 20.87 -1.50
C VAL A 141 -13.20 19.49 -0.97
N GLY A 142 -12.69 18.41 -1.58
CA GLY A 142 -12.93 17.04 -1.10
C GLY A 142 -12.38 16.80 0.31
N GLY A 143 -11.21 17.35 0.62
CA GLY A 143 -10.61 17.31 1.96
C GLY A 143 -11.45 18.06 3.00
N LEU A 144 -11.81 19.30 2.71
CA LEU A 144 -12.67 20.12 3.59
C LEU A 144 -14.04 19.47 3.83
N LEU A 145 -14.64 18.92 2.78
CA LEU A 145 -15.90 18.19 2.90
C LEU A 145 -15.77 16.98 3.80
N SER A 146 -14.64 16.26 3.73
CA SER A 146 -14.36 15.11 4.59
C SER A 146 -14.23 15.50 6.06
N VAL A 147 -13.57 16.62 6.34
CA VAL A 147 -13.42 17.15 7.70
C VAL A 147 -14.78 17.59 8.24
N TRP A 148 -15.52 18.37 7.47
CA TRP A 148 -16.86 18.83 7.86
C TRP A 148 -17.84 17.68 8.14
N LEU A 149 -17.87 16.67 7.28
CA LEU A 149 -18.65 15.46 7.51
C LEU A 149 -18.15 14.66 8.71
N GLY A 150 -16.84 14.65 8.96
CA GLY A 150 -16.24 14.01 10.12
C GLY A 150 -16.72 14.62 11.43
N GLU A 151 -16.78 15.93 11.52
CA GLU A 151 -17.32 16.64 12.68
C GLU A 151 -18.82 16.36 12.89
N LEU A 152 -19.58 16.28 11.80
CA LEU A 152 -21.02 16.04 11.85
C LEU A 152 -21.37 14.58 12.23
N THR A 153 -20.62 13.61 11.71
CA THR A 153 -20.91 12.17 11.85
C THR A 153 -20.13 11.49 12.97
N HIS A 154 -19.15 12.17 13.57
CA HIS A 154 -18.16 11.60 14.49
C HIS A 154 -17.35 10.44 13.91
N ILE A 155 -17.32 10.31 12.57
CA ILE A 155 -16.49 9.34 11.87
C ILE A 155 -15.16 10.01 11.49
N ASN A 156 -14.05 9.26 11.59
CA ASN A 156 -12.74 9.78 11.21
C ASN A 156 -12.74 10.34 9.77
N TYR A 157 -12.32 11.58 9.61
CA TYR A 157 -12.32 12.31 8.34
C TYR A 157 -11.53 11.60 7.22
N ALA A 158 -10.49 10.83 7.57
CA ALA A 158 -9.72 10.09 6.57
C ALA A 158 -10.52 8.93 5.95
N ILE A 159 -11.40 8.27 6.72
CA ILE A 159 -12.33 7.26 6.21
C ILE A 159 -13.32 7.93 5.24
N LEU A 160 -13.89 9.05 5.66
CA LEU A 160 -14.84 9.79 4.84
C LEU A 160 -14.18 10.31 3.55
N GLY A 161 -12.95 10.82 3.63
CA GLY A 161 -12.17 11.24 2.48
C GLY A 161 -11.90 10.11 1.48
N LEU A 162 -11.59 8.91 1.98
CA LEU A 162 -11.44 7.73 1.12
C LEU A 162 -12.75 7.36 0.43
N VAL A 163 -13.85 7.32 1.18
CA VAL A 163 -15.19 6.97 0.64
C VAL A 163 -15.64 8.00 -0.38
N LEU A 164 -15.53 9.30 -0.07
CA LEU A 164 -15.87 10.38 -0.99
C LEU A 164 -15.00 10.36 -2.26
N GLY A 165 -13.70 10.12 -2.10
CA GLY A 165 -12.76 9.99 -3.22
C GLY A 165 -13.15 8.86 -4.16
N VAL A 166 -13.54 7.70 -3.62
CA VAL A 166 -14.04 6.56 -4.41
C VAL A 166 -15.36 6.91 -5.11
N ILE A 167 -16.31 7.50 -4.41
CA ILE A 167 -17.61 7.88 -4.96
C ILE A 167 -17.44 8.89 -6.09
N PHE A 168 -16.70 9.98 -5.88
CA PHE A 168 -16.50 11.02 -6.90
C PHE A 168 -15.72 10.50 -8.11
N THR A 169 -14.79 9.58 -7.91
CA THR A 169 -14.07 8.94 -9.01
C THR A 169 -14.97 7.99 -9.80
N GLN A 170 -15.85 7.24 -9.13
CA GLN A 170 -16.81 6.35 -9.80
C GLN A 170 -17.91 7.12 -10.54
N LEU A 171 -18.36 8.23 -9.98
CA LEU A 171 -19.29 9.16 -10.66
C LEU A 171 -18.62 9.89 -11.83
N GLY A 172 -17.29 9.80 -11.92
CA GLY A 172 -16.52 10.42 -13.01
C GLY A 172 -16.38 11.94 -12.85
N VAL A 173 -16.67 12.49 -11.68
CA VAL A 173 -16.48 13.93 -11.35
C VAL A 173 -15.00 14.22 -11.10
N VAL A 174 -14.27 13.28 -10.53
CA VAL A 174 -12.84 13.42 -10.21
C VAL A 174 -12.04 12.45 -11.09
N PRO A 175 -10.97 12.91 -11.77
CA PRO A 175 -10.10 12.07 -12.57
C PRO A 175 -9.34 11.07 -11.68
N LYS A 176 -9.10 9.85 -12.21
CA LYS A 176 -8.46 8.74 -11.47
C LYS A 176 -7.09 9.08 -10.90
N ASN A 177 -6.35 9.98 -11.52
CA ASN A 177 -5.00 10.37 -11.10
C ASN A 177 -4.96 11.85 -10.71
N LEU A 178 -5.91 12.32 -9.90
CA LEU A 178 -6.11 13.72 -9.53
C LEU A 178 -4.81 14.42 -9.09
N LEU A 179 -4.10 13.86 -8.12
CA LEU A 179 -2.88 14.46 -7.55
C LEU A 179 -1.68 14.46 -8.52
N GLN A 180 -1.60 13.44 -9.38
CA GLN A 180 -0.56 13.41 -10.42
C GLN A 180 -0.86 14.44 -11.50
N LYS A 181 -2.12 14.57 -11.92
CA LYS A 181 -2.57 15.57 -12.87
C LYS A 181 -2.41 16.99 -12.32
N ALA A 182 -2.62 17.16 -11.01
CA ALA A 182 -2.36 18.38 -10.28
C ALA A 182 -0.86 18.70 -10.09
N GLN A 183 0.04 17.76 -10.40
CA GLN A 183 1.48 17.82 -10.09
C GLN A 183 1.77 18.10 -8.60
N ALA A 184 0.80 17.82 -7.73
CA ALA A 184 0.82 18.14 -6.31
C ALA A 184 1.25 16.97 -5.40
N SER A 185 1.48 15.75 -5.95
CA SER A 185 1.78 14.56 -5.16
C SER A 185 3.02 14.73 -4.26
N GLY A 186 4.08 15.36 -4.77
CA GLY A 186 5.30 15.61 -3.99
C GLY A 186 5.07 16.60 -2.86
N PHE A 187 4.35 17.70 -3.14
CA PHE A 187 4.02 18.71 -2.15
C PHE A 187 3.14 18.12 -1.03
N ILE A 188 2.10 17.37 -1.38
CA ILE A 188 1.22 16.74 -0.38
C ILE A 188 1.98 15.73 0.48
N ASN A 189 2.86 14.91 -0.10
CA ASN A 189 3.73 14.03 0.67
C ASN A 189 4.61 14.81 1.65
N MET A 190 5.20 15.91 1.22
CA MET A 190 6.00 16.78 2.09
C MET A 190 5.18 17.33 3.26
N VAL A 191 3.95 17.80 3.01
CA VAL A 191 3.03 18.29 4.06
C VAL A 191 2.69 17.19 5.06
N VAL A 192 2.42 15.96 4.57
CA VAL A 192 2.12 14.82 5.46
C VAL A 192 3.34 14.45 6.30
N PHE A 193 4.55 14.45 5.73
CA PHE A 193 5.79 14.24 6.51
C PHE A 193 5.96 15.34 7.57
N ALA A 194 5.74 16.60 7.21
CA ALA A 194 5.81 17.72 8.15
C ALA A 194 4.80 17.57 9.31
N ALA A 195 3.63 17.00 9.06
CA ALA A 195 2.63 16.73 10.09
C ALA A 195 3.03 15.59 11.06
N ILE A 196 3.88 14.65 10.62
CA ILE A 196 4.36 13.52 11.42
C ILE A 196 5.56 13.91 12.30
N ILE A 197 6.41 14.84 11.85
CA ILE A 197 7.62 15.27 12.55
C ILE A 197 7.36 15.69 14.02
N PRO A 198 6.32 16.46 14.36
CA PRO A 198 6.05 16.87 15.75
C PRO A 198 5.88 15.68 16.70
N ALA A 199 5.40 14.54 16.24
CA ALA A 199 5.31 13.33 17.05
C ALA A 199 6.69 12.80 17.51
N LEU A 200 7.76 13.16 16.80
CA LEU A 200 9.13 12.80 17.14
C LEU A 200 9.88 13.91 17.88
N ALA A 201 9.49 15.16 17.69
CA ALA A 201 10.24 16.32 18.20
C ALA A 201 10.22 16.46 19.72
N ASN A 202 9.21 15.89 20.39
CA ASN A 202 9.03 16.00 21.85
C ASN A 202 9.52 14.77 22.62
N ILE A 203 10.28 13.87 21.98
CA ILE A 203 10.73 12.62 22.57
C ILE A 203 12.17 12.74 23.03
N SER A 204 12.44 12.32 24.27
CA SER A 204 13.79 12.25 24.81
C SER A 204 14.59 11.09 24.19
N ILE A 205 15.93 11.15 24.30
CA ILE A 205 16.79 10.06 23.84
C ILE A 205 16.52 8.77 24.65
N SER A 206 16.18 8.89 25.95
CA SER A 206 15.79 7.74 26.77
C SER A 206 14.53 7.07 26.25
N ASP A 207 13.52 7.87 25.88
CA ASP A 207 12.27 7.34 25.30
C ASP A 207 12.51 6.62 23.96
N LEU A 208 13.44 7.12 23.15
CA LEU A 208 13.83 6.44 21.88
C LEU A 208 14.44 5.06 22.16
N ILE A 209 15.25 4.93 23.22
CA ILE A 209 15.81 3.63 23.64
C ILE A 209 14.69 2.68 24.07
N ASP A 210 13.72 3.16 24.84
CA ASP A 210 12.58 2.38 25.31
C ASP A 210 11.66 1.94 24.16
N LEU A 211 11.66 2.67 23.05
CA LEU A 211 10.89 2.30 21.83
C LEU A 211 11.58 1.23 20.97
N ILE A 212 12.85 0.90 21.20
CA ILE A 212 13.54 -0.12 20.39
C ILE A 212 12.87 -1.49 20.54
N LEU A 213 12.58 -1.91 21.75
CA LEU A 213 11.92 -3.20 21.99
C LEU A 213 10.52 -3.26 21.39
N PRO A 214 9.62 -2.30 21.63
CA PRO A 214 8.33 -2.23 20.94
C PRO A 214 8.44 -2.25 19.42
N LEU A 215 9.39 -1.53 18.85
CA LEU A 215 9.62 -1.48 17.40
C LEU A 215 10.00 -2.86 16.83
N VAL A 216 10.93 -3.56 17.47
CA VAL A 216 11.33 -4.92 17.09
C VAL A 216 10.14 -5.88 17.17
N VAL A 217 9.36 -5.81 18.24
CA VAL A 217 8.15 -6.63 18.43
C VAL A 217 7.13 -6.36 17.32
N VAL A 218 6.86 -5.10 17.02
CA VAL A 218 5.94 -4.68 15.95
C VAL A 218 6.35 -5.29 14.62
N PHE A 219 7.62 -5.17 14.22
CA PHE A 219 8.08 -5.74 12.95
C PHE A 219 8.12 -7.26 12.97
N ALA A 220 8.58 -7.89 14.03
CA ALA A 220 8.61 -9.34 14.14
C ALA A 220 7.21 -9.94 14.03
N VAL A 221 6.25 -9.40 14.75
CA VAL A 221 4.85 -9.86 14.72
C VAL A 221 4.21 -9.55 13.37
N SER A 222 4.46 -8.38 12.78
CA SER A 222 3.91 -8.03 11.47
C SER A 222 4.45 -8.92 10.35
N VAL A 223 5.75 -9.16 10.31
CA VAL A 223 6.38 -10.08 9.34
C VAL A 223 5.83 -11.49 9.53
N LEU A 224 5.74 -11.97 10.77
CA LEU A 224 5.19 -13.28 11.09
C LEU A 224 3.71 -13.38 10.66
N SER A 225 2.91 -12.36 10.94
CA SER A 225 1.49 -12.32 10.57
C SER A 225 1.31 -12.38 9.05
N ILE A 226 2.07 -11.61 8.27
CA ILE A 226 2.05 -11.64 6.80
C ILE A 226 2.48 -13.04 6.32
N PHE A 227 3.54 -13.60 6.90
CA PHE A 227 4.06 -14.91 6.52
C PHE A 227 3.02 -16.01 6.76
N VAL A 228 2.43 -16.06 7.95
CA VAL A 228 1.38 -17.00 8.32
C VAL A 228 0.17 -16.86 7.41
N MET A 229 -0.29 -15.62 7.18
CA MET A 229 -1.42 -15.33 6.31
C MET A 229 -1.19 -15.80 4.87
N MET A 230 0.00 -15.54 4.31
CA MET A 230 0.34 -15.99 2.95
C MET A 230 0.50 -17.51 2.85
N LYS A 231 0.82 -18.19 3.95
CA LYS A 231 0.93 -19.65 4.02
C LYS A 231 -0.43 -20.34 4.23
N VAL A 232 -1.26 -19.80 5.11
CA VAL A 232 -2.57 -20.36 5.48
C VAL A 232 -3.62 -20.09 4.40
N LEU A 233 -3.69 -18.87 3.90
CA LEU A 233 -4.62 -18.50 2.85
C LEU A 233 -4.03 -18.86 1.49
N PRO A 234 -4.75 -19.59 0.65
CA PRO A 234 -4.24 -20.07 -0.63
C PRO A 234 -4.14 -18.96 -1.69
N VAL A 235 -3.52 -17.83 -1.34
CA VAL A 235 -3.35 -16.67 -2.22
C VAL A 235 -2.56 -17.05 -3.48
N TRP A 236 -1.63 -18.00 -3.35
CA TRP A 236 -0.88 -18.52 -4.50
C TRP A 236 -1.76 -19.19 -5.56
N LYS A 237 -2.94 -19.71 -5.20
CA LYS A 237 -3.89 -20.27 -6.19
C LYS A 237 -4.47 -19.18 -7.10
N ILE A 238 -4.59 -17.96 -6.59
CA ILE A 238 -5.08 -16.80 -7.34
C ILE A 238 -3.96 -16.18 -8.15
N LEU A 239 -2.75 -16.08 -7.57
CA LEU A 239 -1.60 -15.43 -8.19
C LEU A 239 -0.78 -16.38 -9.08
N GLY A 240 -1.04 -17.69 -8.99
CA GLY A 240 -0.39 -18.71 -9.79
C GLY A 240 0.99 -19.18 -9.27
N ASP A 241 1.60 -18.46 -8.34
CA ASP A 241 2.92 -18.75 -7.80
C ASP A 241 3.03 -18.38 -6.31
N LYS A 242 3.78 -19.21 -5.54
CA LYS A 242 3.98 -19.00 -4.09
C LYS A 242 4.90 -17.83 -3.79
N SER A 243 6.01 -17.70 -4.53
CA SER A 243 6.96 -16.61 -4.35
C SER A 243 6.30 -15.27 -4.64
N MET A 244 5.50 -15.20 -5.71
CA MET A 244 4.73 -14.02 -6.04
C MET A 244 3.70 -13.66 -4.97
N ALA A 245 3.04 -14.65 -4.36
CA ALA A 245 2.10 -14.41 -3.27
C ALA A 245 2.80 -13.76 -2.06
N PHE A 246 3.98 -14.24 -1.68
CA PHE A 246 4.79 -13.61 -0.64
C PHE A 246 5.23 -12.20 -1.03
N GLY A 247 5.71 -11.98 -2.27
CA GLY A 247 6.07 -10.66 -2.77
C GLY A 247 4.92 -9.66 -2.64
N VAL A 248 3.73 -10.03 -3.09
CA VAL A 248 2.51 -9.22 -2.98
C VAL A 248 2.13 -8.97 -1.51
N GLY A 249 2.25 -9.98 -0.65
CA GLY A 249 1.99 -9.85 0.79
C GLY A 249 2.88 -8.80 1.46
N PHE A 250 4.18 -8.82 1.20
CA PHE A 250 5.12 -7.84 1.77
C PHE A 250 5.04 -6.47 1.10
N CYS A 251 4.50 -6.37 -0.12
CA CYS A 251 4.24 -5.09 -0.77
C CYS A 251 3.24 -4.20 0.00
N GLN A 252 2.42 -4.77 0.89
CA GLN A 252 1.54 -3.99 1.78
C GLN A 252 2.35 -3.08 2.72
N MET A 253 3.52 -3.53 3.19
CA MET A 253 4.40 -2.71 4.05
C MET A 253 5.02 -1.53 3.31
N LEU A 254 5.09 -1.57 1.99
CA LEU A 254 5.81 -0.61 1.17
C LEU A 254 4.89 0.48 0.61
N GLY A 255 3.69 0.08 0.19
CA GLY A 255 2.75 0.97 -0.47
C GLY A 255 3.23 1.43 -1.86
N PHE A 256 2.36 2.13 -2.57
CA PHE A 256 2.72 2.82 -3.81
C PHE A 256 3.38 4.18 -3.47
N PRO A 257 4.43 4.65 -4.17
CA PRO A 257 5.04 4.12 -5.40
C PRO A 257 6.20 3.12 -5.19
N SER A 258 6.58 2.79 -3.97
CA SER A 258 7.74 1.91 -3.68
C SER A 258 7.61 0.53 -4.36
N THR A 259 6.40 -0.01 -4.44
CA THR A 259 6.14 -1.28 -5.11
C THR A 259 6.37 -1.24 -6.62
N TYR A 260 6.12 -0.10 -7.26
CA TYR A 260 6.48 0.13 -8.66
C TYR A 260 8.00 0.11 -8.85
N LEU A 261 8.74 0.83 -7.99
CA LEU A 261 10.20 0.89 -8.07
C LEU A 261 10.83 -0.50 -7.91
N ILE A 262 10.39 -1.28 -6.92
CA ILE A 262 10.85 -2.67 -6.75
C ILE A 262 10.54 -3.51 -7.99
N SER A 263 9.39 -3.33 -8.62
CA SER A 263 9.06 -4.07 -9.84
C SER A 263 10.06 -3.78 -10.96
N VAL A 264 10.42 -2.50 -11.14
CA VAL A 264 11.42 -2.08 -12.14
C VAL A 264 12.79 -2.65 -11.80
N GLU A 265 13.22 -2.55 -10.54
CA GLU A 265 14.52 -3.06 -10.09
C GLU A 265 14.64 -4.57 -10.27
N VAL A 266 13.61 -5.33 -9.87
CA VAL A 266 13.57 -6.80 -10.02
C VAL A 266 13.62 -7.20 -11.49
N CYS A 267 12.86 -6.53 -12.36
CA CYS A 267 12.88 -6.82 -13.80
C CYS A 267 14.22 -6.48 -14.42
N ASN A 268 14.83 -5.35 -14.08
CA ASN A 268 16.16 -4.97 -14.57
C ASN A 268 17.27 -5.90 -14.08
N ALA A 269 17.14 -6.48 -12.89
CA ALA A 269 18.13 -7.39 -12.33
C ALA A 269 18.14 -8.79 -12.99
N VAL A 270 17.05 -9.16 -13.67
CA VAL A 270 16.86 -10.51 -14.24
C VAL A 270 16.89 -10.53 -15.76
N ALA A 271 16.40 -9.46 -16.41
CA ALA A 271 16.36 -9.34 -17.87
C ALA A 271 17.74 -9.10 -18.46
N GLU A 272 18.04 -9.77 -19.58
CA GLU A 272 19.25 -9.58 -20.37
C GLU A 272 19.01 -8.66 -21.59
N ASP A 273 17.77 -8.61 -22.08
CA ASP A 273 17.37 -7.75 -23.20
C ASP A 273 16.07 -6.99 -22.90
N GLU A 274 15.73 -6.00 -23.75
CA GLU A 274 14.51 -5.19 -23.56
C GLU A 274 13.22 -5.98 -23.77
N ASP A 275 13.23 -7.05 -24.56
CA ASP A 275 12.06 -7.93 -24.77
C ASP A 275 11.77 -8.74 -23.51
N GLU A 276 12.80 -9.29 -22.88
CA GLU A 276 12.72 -9.96 -21.58
C GLU A 276 12.21 -9.02 -20.50
N LYS A 277 12.73 -7.79 -20.47
CA LYS A 277 12.31 -6.77 -19.54
C LYS A 277 10.84 -6.39 -19.73
N ALA A 278 10.41 -6.16 -20.97
CA ALA A 278 9.02 -5.85 -21.29
C ALA A 278 8.08 -7.00 -20.87
N PHE A 279 8.49 -8.24 -21.13
CA PHE A 279 7.77 -9.43 -20.69
C PHE A 279 7.64 -9.51 -19.18
N LEU A 280 8.75 -9.39 -18.43
CA LEU A 280 8.76 -9.42 -16.97
C LEU A 280 7.94 -8.27 -16.38
N MET A 281 8.10 -7.06 -16.90
CA MET A 281 7.35 -5.88 -16.44
C MET A 281 5.84 -6.08 -16.59
N SER A 282 5.38 -6.69 -17.69
CA SER A 282 3.97 -6.97 -17.90
C SER A 282 3.39 -7.93 -16.85
N ARG A 283 4.21 -8.79 -16.24
CA ARG A 283 3.78 -9.84 -15.31
C ARG A 283 4.01 -9.49 -13.84
N VAL A 284 5.15 -8.90 -13.52
CA VAL A 284 5.58 -8.61 -12.15
C VAL A 284 4.92 -7.32 -11.64
N MET A 285 5.00 -6.24 -12.43
CA MET A 285 4.56 -4.91 -12.00
C MET A 285 3.09 -4.84 -11.59
N PRO A 286 2.10 -5.34 -12.38
CA PRO A 286 0.69 -5.21 -11.99
C PRO A 286 0.37 -5.91 -10.68
N ARG A 287 1.02 -7.05 -10.40
CA ARG A 287 0.80 -7.85 -9.19
C ARG A 287 1.36 -7.16 -7.95
N LEU A 288 2.59 -6.65 -8.03
CA LEU A 288 3.22 -5.95 -6.91
C LEU A 288 2.53 -4.62 -6.62
N VAL A 289 2.15 -3.87 -7.66
CA VAL A 289 1.40 -2.61 -7.51
C VAL A 289 0.05 -2.85 -6.84
N VAL A 290 -0.68 -3.91 -7.21
CA VAL A 290 -1.93 -4.29 -6.54
C VAL A 290 -1.67 -4.64 -5.07
N GLY A 291 -0.55 -5.31 -4.74
CA GLY A 291 -0.13 -5.56 -3.37
C GLY A 291 0.08 -4.26 -2.57
N GLY A 292 0.76 -3.29 -3.16
CA GLY A 292 0.94 -1.97 -2.55
C GLY A 292 -0.36 -1.17 -2.41
N MET A 293 -1.29 -1.30 -3.37
CA MET A 293 -2.62 -0.68 -3.28
C MET A 293 -3.51 -1.32 -2.20
N ALA A 294 -3.23 -2.56 -1.80
CA ALA A 294 -3.95 -3.20 -0.69
C ALA A 294 -3.71 -2.48 0.65
N ALA A 295 -2.64 -1.71 0.78
CA ALA A 295 -2.40 -0.82 1.92
C ALA A 295 -3.52 0.22 2.14
N MET A 296 -4.28 0.58 1.10
CA MET A 296 -5.41 1.52 1.24
C MET A 296 -6.51 0.98 2.18
N VAL A 297 -6.68 -0.34 2.27
CA VAL A 297 -7.68 -0.93 3.18
C VAL A 297 -7.25 -0.80 4.63
N SER A 298 -5.95 -0.77 4.90
CA SER A 298 -5.41 -0.54 6.24
C SER A 298 -5.71 0.86 6.78
N ILE A 299 -6.00 1.83 5.90
CA ILE A 299 -6.45 3.18 6.29
C ILE A 299 -7.80 3.09 7.00
N LEU A 300 -8.72 2.26 6.51
CA LEU A 300 -10.01 2.04 7.17
C LEU A 300 -9.82 1.44 8.55
N VAL A 301 -8.93 0.44 8.65
CA VAL A 301 -8.61 -0.20 9.94
C VAL A 301 -7.95 0.79 10.89
N ALA A 302 -7.00 1.59 10.41
CA ALA A 302 -6.37 2.64 11.20
C ALA A 302 -7.40 3.66 11.71
N GLY A 303 -8.36 4.08 10.88
CA GLY A 303 -9.42 5.00 11.29
C GLY A 303 -10.33 4.43 12.38
N VAL A 304 -10.65 3.14 12.32
CA VAL A 304 -11.41 2.45 13.40
C VAL A 304 -10.58 2.32 14.66
N MET A 305 -9.31 1.92 14.54
CA MET A 305 -8.41 1.75 15.69
C MET A 305 -8.05 3.08 16.36
N ALA A 306 -8.01 4.18 15.60
CA ALA A 306 -7.85 5.52 16.14
C ALA A 306 -8.95 5.91 17.14
N GLY A 307 -10.19 5.43 16.92
CA GLY A 307 -11.30 5.62 17.86
C GLY A 307 -11.23 4.72 19.11
N MET A 308 -10.26 3.79 19.17
CA MET A 308 -10.06 2.88 20.30
C MET A 308 -8.93 3.34 21.24
N LEU A 309 -8.12 4.31 20.80
CA LEU A 309 -7.10 4.99 21.61
C LEU A 309 -7.73 5.97 22.57
#